data_38bbc9c07417f320452e8a1bcd160b72
#
_entry.id   38bbc9c07417f320452e8a1bcd160b72
#
_cell.length_a   1.000
_cell.length_b   1.000
_cell.length_c   1.000
_cell.angle_alpha   90.00
_cell.angle_beta   90.00
_cell.angle_gamma   90.00
#
_symmetry.space_group_name_H-M   'P 1'
#
loop_
_entity.id
_entity.type
_entity.pdbx_description
1 polymer ?
#
loop_
_entity_poly.entity_id
_entity_poly.type
_entity_poly.pdbx_seq_one_letter_code
_entity_poly.pdbx_strand_id
1 'polypeptide(L)'
;MPLVTLTVREGKSVEFKSAVLQAVHRALIASGVPESDRFHRVLELTADDFRFDPQYPDLATPRTDDFVLIEILLSVGRSVKVKKKILTDLVEGVAHAPGLNPEQVMVVFKETAWENWSFGGGRQIHV
;
A
#
# COMPACT_ATOMS: atom_id res chain seq x y z
N MET A 1 -1.45 -12.43 4.75
CA MET A 1 -1.00 -12.66 3.39
C MET A 1 -1.07 -11.40 2.55
N PRO A 2 -0.39 -10.32 2.90
CA PRO A 2 -0.39 -9.15 2.03
C PRO A 2 0.75 -9.19 1.01
N LEU A 3 0.41 -8.90 -0.22
CA LEU A 3 1.38 -8.52 -1.24
C LEU A 3 1.17 -7.03 -1.50
N VAL A 4 2.15 -6.22 -1.14
CA VAL A 4 2.07 -4.76 -1.24
C VAL A 4 2.85 -4.31 -2.46
N THR A 5 2.21 -3.52 -3.32
CA THR A 5 2.85 -2.87 -4.46
C THR A 5 2.73 -1.37 -4.30
N LEU A 6 3.86 -0.70 -4.24
CA LEU A 6 3.96 0.76 -4.20
C LEU A 6 4.35 1.26 -5.58
N THR A 7 3.48 2.06 -6.21
CA THR A 7 3.76 2.71 -7.48
C THR A 7 4.01 4.18 -7.25
N VAL A 8 5.14 4.67 -7.74
CA VAL A 8 5.56 6.07 -7.61
C VAL A 8 6.08 6.59 -8.96
N ARG A 9 6.04 7.91 -9.14
CA ARG A 9 6.80 8.53 -10.21
C ARG A 9 8.29 8.47 -9.87
N GLU A 10 9.12 8.33 -10.88
CA GLU A 10 10.57 8.26 -10.72
C GLU A 10 11.14 9.50 -10.03
N GLY A 11 12.29 9.33 -9.38
CA GLY A 11 12.99 10.41 -8.67
C GLY A 11 12.82 10.38 -7.16
N LYS A 12 12.07 9.44 -6.60
CA LYS A 12 11.95 9.30 -5.15
C LYS A 12 13.16 8.56 -4.59
N SER A 13 13.61 8.99 -3.41
CA SER A 13 14.73 8.34 -2.72
C SER A 13 14.37 6.95 -2.21
N VAL A 14 15.38 6.15 -1.92
CA VAL A 14 15.20 4.85 -1.25
C VAL A 14 14.56 5.06 0.12
N GLU A 15 14.96 6.11 0.83
CA GLU A 15 14.42 6.44 2.16
C GLU A 15 12.94 6.77 2.09
N PHE A 16 12.50 7.52 1.09
CA PHE A 16 11.10 7.83 0.88
C PHE A 16 10.28 6.54 0.68
N LYS A 17 10.72 5.69 -0.24
CA LYS A 17 10.04 4.43 -0.55
C LYS A 17 10.00 3.49 0.65
N SER A 18 11.11 3.38 1.37
CA SER A 18 11.21 2.53 2.57
C SER A 18 10.29 3.03 3.67
N ALA A 19 10.21 4.35 3.89
CA ALA A 19 9.34 4.92 4.91
C ALA A 19 7.85 4.66 4.61
N VAL A 20 7.44 4.81 3.35
CA VAL A 20 6.06 4.51 2.93
C VAL A 20 5.74 3.03 3.15
N LEU A 21 6.60 2.13 2.69
CA LEU A 21 6.40 0.68 2.86
C LEU A 21 6.39 0.28 4.33
N GLN A 22 7.23 0.92 5.17
CA GLN A 22 7.24 0.66 6.61
C GLN A 22 5.92 1.08 7.27
N ALA A 23 5.36 2.22 6.86
CA ALA A 23 4.06 2.67 7.37
C ALA A 23 2.95 1.68 7.00
N VAL A 24 2.95 1.17 5.78
CA VAL A 24 2.00 0.13 5.34
C VAL A 24 2.17 -1.12 6.19
N HIS A 25 3.40 -1.58 6.37
CA HIS A 25 3.69 -2.81 7.10
C HIS A 25 3.25 -2.72 8.56
N ARG A 26 3.54 -1.60 9.23
CA ARG A 26 3.09 -1.37 10.62
C ARG A 26 1.57 -1.38 10.74
N ALA A 27 0.88 -0.75 9.79
CA ALA A 27 -0.58 -0.75 9.78
C ALA A 27 -1.15 -2.17 9.63
N LEU A 28 -0.55 -2.99 8.78
CA LEU A 28 -0.94 -4.38 8.59
C LEU A 28 -0.66 -5.22 9.84
N ILE A 29 0.50 -5.05 10.48
CA ILE A 29 0.85 -5.73 11.74
C ILE A 29 -0.19 -5.38 12.82
N ALA A 30 -0.55 -4.11 12.94
CA ALA A 30 -1.55 -3.66 13.91
C ALA A 30 -2.93 -4.28 13.66
N SER A 31 -3.21 -4.70 12.43
CA SER A 31 -4.46 -5.38 12.06
C SER A 31 -4.40 -6.91 12.25
N GLY A 32 -3.24 -7.45 12.65
CA GLY A 32 -3.08 -8.88 12.92
C GLY A 32 -2.17 -9.64 11.96
N VAL A 33 -1.57 -8.99 10.98
CA VAL A 33 -0.61 -9.63 10.06
C VAL A 33 0.69 -9.91 10.81
N PRO A 34 1.28 -11.11 10.71
CA PRO A 34 2.60 -11.39 11.32
C PRO A 34 3.68 -10.47 10.75
N GLU A 35 4.62 -10.08 11.61
CA GLU A 35 5.72 -9.19 11.22
C GLU A 35 6.57 -9.74 10.07
N SER A 36 6.77 -11.04 10.04
CA SER A 36 7.55 -11.71 9.00
C SER A 36 6.80 -11.91 7.69
N ASP A 37 5.50 -11.72 7.67
CA ASP A 37 4.66 -11.84 6.47
C ASP A 37 4.74 -10.55 5.66
N ARG A 38 5.86 -10.39 4.95
CA ARG A 38 6.18 -9.16 4.25
C ARG A 38 6.62 -9.43 2.82
N PHE A 39 5.80 -9.00 1.87
CA PHE A 39 6.10 -9.04 0.45
C PHE A 39 5.85 -7.65 -0.12
N HIS A 40 6.93 -6.93 -0.40
CA HIS A 40 6.88 -5.56 -0.88
C HIS A 40 7.58 -5.44 -2.22
N ARG A 41 6.98 -4.73 -3.15
CA ARG A 41 7.63 -4.36 -4.38
C ARG A 41 7.32 -2.91 -4.72
N VAL A 42 8.25 -2.26 -5.43
CA VAL A 42 8.13 -0.87 -5.84
C VAL A 42 8.17 -0.82 -7.36
N LEU A 43 7.23 -0.09 -7.95
CA LEU A 43 7.23 0.24 -9.37
C LEU A 43 7.51 1.73 -9.51
N GLU A 44 8.58 2.07 -10.21
CA GLU A 44 8.92 3.45 -10.56
C GLU A 44 8.58 3.70 -12.01
N LEU A 45 7.74 4.69 -12.27
CA LEU A 45 7.27 5.00 -13.61
C LEU A 45 7.52 6.47 -13.92
N THR A 46 7.74 6.76 -15.20
CA THR A 46 7.80 8.15 -15.67
C THR A 46 6.43 8.79 -15.54
N ALA A 47 6.38 10.12 -15.59
CA ALA A 47 5.11 10.84 -15.61
C ALA A 47 4.22 10.44 -16.79
N ASP A 48 4.82 10.09 -17.92
CA ASP A 48 4.07 9.62 -19.09
C ASP A 48 3.44 8.25 -18.87
N ASP A 49 4.06 7.40 -18.06
CA ASP A 49 3.60 6.03 -17.81
C ASP A 49 2.75 5.91 -16.55
N PHE A 50 2.69 6.96 -15.73
CA PHE A 50 1.86 7.01 -14.53
C PHE A 50 1.08 8.31 -14.50
N ARG A 51 -0.09 8.28 -15.12
CA ARG A 51 -0.97 9.44 -15.30
C ARG A 51 -2.12 9.37 -14.33
N PHE A 52 -2.48 10.51 -13.75
CA PHE A 52 -3.61 10.62 -12.82
C PHE A 52 -4.18 12.03 -12.86
N ASP A 53 -5.49 12.14 -12.58
CA ASP A 53 -6.13 13.43 -12.44
C ASP A 53 -5.65 14.10 -11.14
N PRO A 54 -5.36 15.42 -11.17
CA PRO A 54 -4.85 16.08 -9.97
C PRO A 54 -5.87 16.23 -8.85
N GLN A 55 -7.18 16.16 -9.12
CA GLN A 55 -8.19 16.51 -8.12
C GLN A 55 -9.30 15.47 -7.91
N TYR A 56 -9.54 14.59 -8.85
CA TYR A 56 -10.61 13.60 -8.70
C TYR A 56 -10.29 12.62 -7.55
N PRO A 57 -11.23 12.30 -6.66
CA PRO A 57 -12.60 12.80 -6.53
C PRO A 57 -12.75 13.86 -5.41
N ASP A 58 -12.45 15.10 -5.69
CA ASP A 58 -12.60 16.22 -4.74
C ASP A 58 -11.57 16.22 -3.59
N LEU A 59 -10.30 16.08 -3.94
CA LEU A 59 -9.22 16.17 -2.96
C LEU A 59 -9.09 17.59 -2.42
N ALA A 60 -8.73 17.70 -1.14
CA ALA A 60 -8.51 19.00 -0.48
C ALA A 60 -7.30 19.73 -1.07
N THR A 61 -6.28 18.99 -1.51
CA THR A 61 -5.11 19.52 -2.21
C THR A 61 -4.85 18.68 -3.46
N PRO A 62 -4.33 19.29 -4.54
CA PRO A 62 -4.08 18.55 -5.78
C PRO A 62 -2.94 17.54 -5.61
N ARG A 63 -3.03 16.45 -6.37
CA ARG A 63 -1.94 15.49 -6.50
C ARG A 63 -0.76 16.14 -7.21
N THR A 64 0.43 15.78 -6.75
CA THR A 64 1.71 16.22 -7.32
C THR A 64 2.55 14.99 -7.69
N ASP A 65 3.83 15.19 -8.01
CA ASP A 65 4.77 14.08 -8.21
C ASP A 65 5.04 13.27 -6.94
N ASP A 66 4.54 13.73 -5.79
CA ASP A 66 4.62 12.99 -4.53
C ASP A 66 3.52 11.93 -4.39
N PHE A 67 2.56 11.91 -5.31
CA PHE A 67 1.46 10.95 -5.31
C PHE A 67 1.98 9.52 -5.31
N VAL A 68 1.41 8.68 -4.45
CA VAL A 68 1.72 7.26 -4.37
C VAL A 68 0.44 6.43 -4.51
N LEU A 69 0.52 5.34 -5.25
CA LEU A 69 -0.52 4.34 -5.32
C LEU A 69 -0.03 3.10 -4.56
N ILE A 70 -0.78 2.73 -3.54
CA ILE A 70 -0.50 1.56 -2.71
C ILE A 70 -1.57 0.52 -2.99
N GLU A 71 -1.17 -0.61 -3.54
CA GLU A 71 -2.05 -1.74 -3.77
C GLU A 71 -1.72 -2.84 -2.77
N ILE A 72 -2.73 -3.29 -2.03
CA ILE A 72 -2.58 -4.31 -0.99
C ILE A 72 -3.45 -5.49 -1.38
N LEU A 73 -2.82 -6.56 -1.84
CA LEU A 73 -3.52 -7.82 -2.15
C LEU A 73 -3.57 -8.65 -0.87
N LEU A 74 -4.78 -9.00 -0.46
CA LEU A 74 -5.05 -9.72 0.78
C LEU A 74 -5.91 -10.95 0.50
N SER A 75 -5.88 -11.90 1.43
CA SER A 75 -6.90 -12.96 1.46
C SER A 75 -8.23 -12.38 1.93
N VAL A 76 -9.33 -12.91 1.41
CA VAL A 76 -10.68 -12.53 1.80
C VAL A 76 -10.93 -12.73 3.29
N GLY A 77 -11.87 -11.99 3.85
CA GLY A 77 -12.35 -12.17 5.22
C GLY A 77 -12.20 -10.99 6.16
N ARG A 78 -11.54 -9.92 5.74
CA ARG A 78 -11.42 -8.71 6.56
C ARG A 78 -12.65 -7.83 6.42
N SER A 79 -13.14 -7.31 7.54
CA SER A 79 -14.29 -6.42 7.58
C SER A 79 -13.96 -5.02 7.07
N VAL A 80 -15.01 -4.25 6.77
CA VAL A 80 -14.88 -2.82 6.44
C VAL A 80 -14.21 -2.07 7.60
N LYS A 81 -14.54 -2.41 8.84
CA LYS A 81 -13.96 -1.78 10.04
C LYS A 81 -12.45 -2.00 10.12
N VAL A 82 -11.98 -3.22 9.85
CA VAL A 82 -10.55 -3.55 9.84
C VAL A 82 -9.84 -2.78 8.73
N LYS A 83 -10.41 -2.72 7.54
CA LYS A 83 -9.83 -1.97 6.42
C LYS A 83 -9.74 -0.47 6.72
N LYS A 84 -10.77 0.10 7.36
CA LYS A 84 -10.74 1.52 7.79
C LYS A 84 -9.61 1.78 8.78
N LYS A 85 -9.39 0.86 9.72
CA LYS A 85 -8.29 0.99 10.68
C LYS A 85 -6.94 0.94 9.99
N ILE A 86 -6.75 0.02 9.05
CA ILE A 86 -5.52 -0.06 8.26
C ILE A 86 -5.26 1.27 7.56
N LEU A 87 -6.27 1.85 6.91
CA LEU A 87 -6.16 3.14 6.22
C LEU A 87 -5.77 4.27 7.18
N THR A 88 -6.42 4.36 8.32
CA THR A 88 -6.11 5.39 9.33
C THR A 88 -4.66 5.28 9.79
N ASP A 89 -4.23 4.09 10.19
CA ASP A 89 -2.88 3.87 10.68
C ASP A 89 -1.82 4.12 9.58
N LEU A 90 -2.14 3.73 8.34
CA LEU A 90 -1.25 3.92 7.21
C LEU A 90 -1.02 5.39 6.90
N VAL A 91 -2.09 6.19 6.78
CA VAL A 91 -1.95 7.61 6.44
C VAL A 91 -1.31 8.41 7.57
N GLU A 92 -1.59 8.07 8.82
CA GLU A 92 -0.89 8.66 9.95
C GLU A 92 0.61 8.34 9.91
N GLY A 93 0.95 7.10 9.57
CA GLY A 93 2.34 6.66 9.44
C GLY A 93 3.09 7.40 8.36
N VAL A 94 2.52 7.54 7.16
CA VAL A 94 3.19 8.26 6.07
C VAL A 94 3.26 9.77 6.32
N ALA A 95 2.31 10.33 7.03
CA ALA A 95 2.37 11.74 7.43
C ALA A 95 3.52 11.99 8.41
N HIS A 96 3.81 11.02 9.29
CA HIS A 96 4.93 11.10 10.22
C HIS A 96 6.28 10.89 9.51
N ALA A 97 6.37 9.86 8.69
CA ALA A 97 7.57 9.56 7.90
C ALA A 97 7.17 8.83 6.60
N PRO A 98 7.50 9.37 5.45
CA PRO A 98 8.46 10.45 5.15
C PRO A 98 7.93 11.88 5.31
N GLY A 99 6.75 12.09 5.85
CA GLY A 99 6.12 13.40 5.93
C GLY A 99 5.28 13.70 4.70
N LEU A 100 4.63 12.68 4.17
CA LEU A 100 3.79 12.77 2.98
C LEU A 100 2.39 13.27 3.37
N ASN A 101 1.89 14.27 2.63
CA ASN A 101 0.50 14.71 2.80
C ASN A 101 -0.45 13.53 2.50
N PRO A 102 -1.37 13.17 3.41
CA PRO A 102 -2.32 12.08 3.19
C PRO A 102 -3.12 12.17 1.90
N GLU A 103 -3.34 13.37 1.36
CA GLU A 103 -4.04 13.56 0.08
C GLU A 103 -3.25 13.01 -1.12
N GLN A 104 -1.96 12.74 -0.94
CA GLN A 104 -1.12 12.13 -1.97
C GLN A 104 -1.16 10.61 -1.94
N VAL A 105 -1.95 10.01 -1.04
CA VAL A 105 -1.96 8.56 -0.83
C VAL A 105 -3.26 7.95 -1.34
N MET A 106 -3.16 7.16 -2.38
CA MET A 106 -4.28 6.34 -2.87
C MET A 106 -4.02 4.89 -2.48
N VAL A 107 -5.01 4.24 -1.88
CA VAL A 107 -4.91 2.83 -1.48
C VAL A 107 -6.03 2.04 -2.14
N VAL A 108 -5.66 0.90 -2.69
CA VAL A 108 -6.63 -0.07 -3.22
C VAL A 108 -6.39 -1.40 -2.52
N PHE A 109 -7.42 -1.92 -1.88
CA PHE A 109 -7.41 -3.30 -1.39
C PHE A 109 -7.90 -4.21 -2.51
N LYS A 110 -7.13 -5.25 -2.77
CA LYS A 110 -7.50 -6.34 -3.67
C LYS A 110 -7.62 -7.60 -2.84
N GLU A 111 -8.62 -8.40 -3.11
CA GLU A 111 -8.87 -9.61 -2.32
C GLU A 111 -8.88 -10.84 -3.21
N THR A 112 -8.36 -11.95 -2.68
CA THR A 112 -8.38 -13.24 -3.34
C THR A 112 -8.62 -14.35 -2.32
N ALA A 113 -9.10 -15.49 -2.78
CA ALA A 113 -9.36 -16.63 -1.92
C ALA A 113 -8.07 -17.26 -1.40
N TRP A 114 -8.14 -17.94 -0.26
CA TRP A 114 -6.99 -18.55 0.40
C TRP A 114 -6.29 -19.61 -0.48
N GLU A 115 -7.05 -20.35 -1.28
CA GLU A 115 -6.49 -21.33 -2.20
C GLU A 115 -5.68 -20.75 -3.34
N ASN A 116 -5.71 -19.43 -3.53
CA ASN A 116 -4.96 -18.77 -4.60
C ASN A 116 -3.52 -18.42 -4.22
N TRP A 117 -3.10 -18.77 -2.99
CA TRP A 117 -1.76 -18.47 -2.51
C TRP A 117 -0.88 -19.71 -2.49
N SER A 118 0.28 -19.60 -3.11
CA SER A 118 1.39 -20.52 -2.92
C SER A 118 2.67 -19.72 -2.72
N PHE A 119 3.26 -19.82 -1.53
CA PHE A 119 4.42 -19.01 -1.15
C PHE A 119 5.75 -19.64 -1.58
N GLY A 120 5.73 -20.86 -2.05
CA GLY A 120 6.91 -21.55 -2.51
C GLY A 120 6.68 -23.05 -2.68
N GLY A 121 7.38 -23.65 -3.63
CA GLY A 121 7.30 -25.09 -3.89
C GLY A 121 5.93 -25.59 -4.37
N GLY A 122 5.04 -24.71 -4.79
CA GLY A 122 3.69 -25.07 -5.20
C GLY A 122 2.75 -25.47 -4.07
N ARG A 123 3.15 -25.28 -2.81
CA ARG A 123 2.35 -25.62 -1.64
C ARG A 123 1.31 -24.57 -1.32
N GLN A 124 0.09 -25.00 -1.01
CA GLN A 124 -1.02 -24.16 -0.58
C GLN A 124 -1.20 -24.32 0.93
N ILE A 125 -0.50 -23.54 1.74
CA ILE A 125 -0.43 -23.73 3.19
C ILE A 125 -1.70 -23.32 3.94
N HIS A 126 -2.64 -22.65 3.28
CA HIS A 126 -3.89 -22.18 3.89
C HIS A 126 -5.12 -22.97 3.45
N VAL A 127 -4.93 -24.10 2.84
CA VAL A 127 -6.03 -24.98 2.39
C VAL A 127 -5.86 -26.37 2.94
#